data_d299ce7a27e4948194db74845163a18f
#
_entry.id   d299ce7a27e4948194db74845163a18f
#
_cell.length_a   1.000
_cell.length_b   1.000
_cell.length_c   1.000
_cell.angle_alpha   90.00
_cell.angle_beta   90.00
_cell.angle_gamma   90.00
#
_symmetry.space_group_name_H-M   'P 1'
#
loop_
_entity.id
_entity.type
_entity.pdbx_description
1 polymer ?
#
loop_
_entity_poly.entity_id
_entity_poly.type
_entity_poly.pdbx_seq_one_letter_code
_entity_poly.pdbx_strand_id
1 'polypeptide(L)'
;MRILTLLLCCISSSLFAQVPEGKKVISALHIYDLQTGKSEMILKENRHFEAPNWELGGKYLLINSQGKLEKISLKGENLGVLNTGDVQKANNDHGYSFDGKTLFISSGKNEIQTHSSFIYKVSSSGGEPVLITPLTPSYWHGVSPDGKDIVYCAARNGNYDVYKMSVDGGEEIRLTSAEGLDDGPEYSPDGKYIYFNSYRSGMMQIWRMKPDGSEPEQMTFDAHSNWFAHIAPNNEVATVITYLEDQKQAHPFGRQVKLRLLDLKTKELKDLTEEFYGGQGTINVPSWNAESTKFAYVTYELEDL
;
A
#
# COMPACT_ATOMS: atom_id res chain seq x y z
N MET A 1 -45.62 -9.36 -11.30
CA MET A 1 -44.72 -8.29 -10.77
C MET A 1 -43.82 -8.96 -9.74
N ARG A 2 -42.63 -9.43 -10.15
CA ARG A 2 -41.64 -10.05 -9.24
C ARG A 2 -40.63 -8.97 -8.84
N ILE A 3 -40.62 -8.64 -7.57
CA ILE A 3 -39.65 -7.72 -6.97
C ILE A 3 -38.35 -8.47 -6.89
N LEU A 4 -37.37 -8.04 -7.68
CA LEU A 4 -36.00 -8.52 -7.65
C LEU A 4 -35.30 -7.75 -6.48
N THR A 5 -35.18 -8.41 -5.34
CA THR A 5 -34.41 -7.88 -4.22
C THR A 5 -32.92 -8.02 -4.58
N LEU A 6 -32.30 -6.91 -5.00
CA LEU A 6 -30.85 -6.83 -5.11
C LEU A 6 -30.27 -6.93 -3.69
N LEU A 7 -29.66 -8.07 -3.39
CA LEU A 7 -28.80 -8.21 -2.21
C LEU A 7 -27.53 -7.40 -2.48
N LEU A 8 -27.48 -6.15 -1.97
CA LEU A 8 -26.24 -5.39 -1.90
C LEU A 8 -25.34 -6.11 -0.91
N CYS A 9 -24.38 -6.88 -1.40
CA CYS A 9 -23.31 -7.44 -0.59
C CYS A 9 -22.40 -6.27 -0.18
N CYS A 10 -22.69 -5.66 0.98
CA CYS A 10 -21.78 -4.71 1.60
C CYS A 10 -20.52 -5.45 2.02
N ILE A 11 -19.48 -5.41 1.19
CA ILE A 11 -18.14 -5.79 1.59
C ILE A 11 -17.67 -4.70 2.55
N SER A 12 -17.85 -4.92 3.84
CA SER A 12 -17.30 -4.08 4.90
C SER A 12 -15.79 -4.36 4.98
N SER A 13 -15.00 -3.69 4.16
CA SER A 13 -13.57 -3.60 4.40
C SER A 13 -13.35 -2.70 5.61
N SER A 14 -13.08 -3.28 6.76
CA SER A 14 -12.64 -2.53 7.95
C SER A 14 -11.28 -1.90 7.65
N LEU A 15 -11.13 -0.63 8.00
CA LEU A 15 -9.91 0.19 7.88
C LEU A 15 -8.72 -0.37 8.69
N PHE A 16 -8.93 -1.41 9.47
CA PHE A 16 -7.91 -2.12 10.22
C PHE A 16 -7.99 -3.61 9.88
N ALA A 17 -6.84 -4.25 9.78
CA ALA A 17 -6.76 -5.69 9.69
C ALA A 17 -7.64 -6.32 10.78
N GLN A 18 -8.68 -7.07 10.37
CA GLN A 18 -9.57 -7.71 11.35
C GLN A 18 -8.86 -8.92 11.95
N VAL A 19 -8.34 -8.71 13.15
CA VAL A 19 -7.87 -9.83 13.96
C VAL A 19 -9.06 -10.70 14.35
N PRO A 20 -9.03 -12.02 14.13
CA PRO A 20 -10.11 -12.91 14.55
C PRO A 20 -10.41 -12.77 16.06
N GLU A 21 -11.68 -12.87 16.42
CA GLU A 21 -12.13 -12.81 17.82
C GLU A 21 -11.41 -13.89 18.67
N GLY A 22 -10.97 -13.52 19.87
CA GLY A 22 -10.22 -14.39 20.77
C GLY A 22 -8.75 -14.60 20.39
N LYS A 23 -8.24 -13.86 19.41
CA LYS A 23 -6.83 -13.89 19.00
C LYS A 23 -6.15 -12.56 19.27
N LYS A 24 -4.85 -12.62 19.56
CA LYS A 24 -3.94 -11.47 19.52
C LYS A 24 -2.97 -11.62 18.35
N VAL A 25 -2.52 -10.49 17.82
CA VAL A 25 -1.55 -10.44 16.73
C VAL A 25 -0.16 -10.19 17.29
N ILE A 26 0.79 -10.95 16.80
CA ILE A 26 2.21 -10.67 16.92
C ILE A 26 2.66 -10.24 15.54
N SER A 27 3.27 -9.04 15.44
CA SER A 27 3.84 -8.54 14.21
C SER A 27 5.36 -8.62 14.26
N ALA A 28 5.98 -9.04 13.16
CA ALA A 28 7.43 -9.06 13.01
C ALA A 28 7.84 -8.25 11.78
N LEU A 29 8.73 -7.27 11.99
CA LEU A 29 9.29 -6.41 10.95
C LEU A 29 10.59 -7.01 10.44
N HIS A 30 10.69 -7.16 9.13
CA HIS A 30 11.82 -7.76 8.44
C HIS A 30 12.44 -6.79 7.43
N ILE A 31 13.73 -6.95 7.20
CA ILE A 31 14.45 -6.38 6.06
C ILE A 31 14.93 -7.53 5.19
N TYR A 32 14.50 -7.56 3.94
CA TYR A 32 15.01 -8.49 2.93
C TYR A 32 16.18 -7.86 2.19
N ASP A 33 17.26 -8.62 2.01
CA ASP A 33 18.46 -8.20 1.28
C ASP A 33 18.55 -9.02 -0.02
N LEU A 34 18.43 -8.34 -1.17
CA LEU A 34 18.48 -8.98 -2.49
C LEU A 34 19.83 -9.62 -2.82
N GLN A 35 20.92 -9.07 -2.28
CA GLN A 35 22.27 -9.58 -2.58
C GLN A 35 22.53 -10.91 -1.89
N THR A 36 22.02 -11.06 -0.68
CA THR A 36 22.18 -12.30 0.11
C THR A 36 21.03 -13.28 -0.06
N GLY A 37 19.88 -12.80 -0.55
CA GLY A 37 18.63 -13.57 -0.61
C GLY A 37 18.07 -13.93 0.75
N LYS A 38 18.33 -13.12 1.79
CA LYS A 38 17.94 -13.40 3.18
C LYS A 38 17.12 -12.27 3.78
N SER A 39 16.21 -12.66 4.67
CA SER A 39 15.49 -11.75 5.56
C SER A 39 16.14 -11.71 6.94
N GLU A 40 16.26 -10.52 7.49
CA GLU A 40 16.62 -10.26 8.88
C GLU A 40 15.39 -9.71 9.62
N MET A 41 14.97 -10.35 10.68
CA MET A 41 13.92 -9.85 11.58
C MET A 41 14.55 -8.84 12.54
N ILE A 42 14.14 -7.58 12.44
CA ILE A 42 14.68 -6.49 13.24
C ILE A 42 13.82 -6.12 14.45
N LEU A 43 12.51 -6.43 14.41
CA LEU A 43 11.56 -6.18 15.51
C LEU A 43 10.49 -7.25 15.53
N LYS A 44 10.12 -7.73 16.73
CA LYS A 44 8.94 -8.58 16.94
C LYS A 44 8.22 -8.16 18.21
N GLU A 45 6.92 -7.83 18.10
CA GLU A 45 6.14 -7.32 19.22
C GLU A 45 4.75 -7.94 19.26
N ASN A 46 4.21 -8.05 20.47
CA ASN A 46 2.86 -8.58 20.74
C ASN A 46 1.79 -7.48 20.55
N ARG A 47 1.75 -6.90 19.36
CA ARG A 47 0.78 -5.89 18.91
C ARG A 47 0.72 -5.87 17.39
N HIS A 48 -0.37 -5.32 16.85
CA HIS A 48 -0.45 -5.06 15.42
C HIS A 48 0.35 -3.81 15.05
N PHE A 49 1.23 -3.95 14.08
CA PHE A 49 1.81 -2.87 13.30
C PHE A 49 1.97 -3.32 11.84
N GLU A 50 2.07 -2.38 10.90
CA GLU A 50 1.93 -2.68 9.47
C GLU A 50 2.65 -1.64 8.58
N ALA A 51 2.71 -1.94 7.27
CA ALA A 51 3.04 -1.00 6.21
C ALA A 51 4.37 -0.26 6.43
N PRO A 52 5.52 -0.96 6.43
CA PRO A 52 6.81 -0.34 6.66
C PRO A 52 7.23 0.47 5.43
N ASN A 53 7.42 1.78 5.60
CA ASN A 53 7.90 2.69 4.59
C ASN A 53 9.34 3.11 4.90
N TRP A 54 10.27 2.96 3.96
CA TRP A 54 11.67 3.31 4.19
C TRP A 54 11.88 4.82 4.07
N GLU A 55 12.43 5.44 5.13
CA GLU A 55 12.82 6.84 5.07
C GLU A 55 14.01 7.03 4.12
N LEU A 56 13.95 8.04 3.23
CA LEU A 56 14.92 8.19 2.13
C LEU A 56 16.36 8.40 2.56
N GLY A 57 16.60 8.92 3.76
CA GLY A 57 17.94 9.03 4.35
C GLY A 57 18.48 7.72 4.93
N GLY A 58 17.70 6.65 4.89
CA GLY A 58 18.10 5.32 5.36
C GLY A 58 18.23 5.19 6.87
N LYS A 59 17.64 6.10 7.67
CA LYS A 59 17.83 6.13 9.13
C LYS A 59 16.84 5.25 9.88
N TYR A 60 15.61 5.10 9.36
CA TYR A 60 14.52 4.37 10.02
C TYR A 60 13.47 3.89 9.00
N LEU A 61 12.62 3.00 9.47
CA LEU A 61 11.37 2.62 8.82
C LEU A 61 10.22 3.33 9.54
N LEU A 62 9.25 3.83 8.78
CA LEU A 62 8.00 4.36 9.30
C LEU A 62 6.94 3.26 9.22
N ILE A 63 6.34 2.89 10.33
CA ILE A 63 5.28 1.89 10.41
C ILE A 63 3.98 2.52 10.92
N ASN A 64 2.84 1.98 10.52
CA ASN A 64 1.56 2.32 11.15
C ASN A 64 1.27 1.36 12.30
N SER A 65 0.88 1.90 13.45
CA SER A 65 0.35 1.13 14.56
C SER A 65 -0.80 1.89 15.20
N GLN A 66 -2.00 1.30 15.16
CA GLN A 66 -3.23 1.89 15.73
C GLN A 66 -3.52 3.34 15.25
N GLY A 67 -3.23 3.59 13.97
CA GLY A 67 -3.45 4.90 13.34
C GLY A 67 -2.36 5.94 13.59
N LYS A 68 -1.27 5.56 14.26
CA LYS A 68 -0.10 6.40 14.51
C LYS A 68 1.10 5.90 13.70
N LEU A 69 1.87 6.84 13.19
CA LEU A 69 3.09 6.53 12.46
C LEU A 69 4.29 6.55 13.40
N GLU A 70 4.92 5.38 13.59
CA GLU A 70 6.06 5.18 14.46
C GLU A 70 7.34 5.01 13.66
N LYS A 71 8.44 5.59 14.15
CA LYS A 71 9.78 5.47 13.56
C LYS A 71 10.50 4.32 14.22
N ILE A 72 10.94 3.34 13.44
CA ILE A 72 11.72 2.19 13.94
C ILE A 72 13.10 2.23 13.29
N SER A 73 14.16 2.25 14.10
CA SER A 73 15.53 2.20 13.58
C SER A 73 15.77 0.89 12.81
N LEU A 74 16.79 0.85 11.95
CA LEU A 74 17.16 -0.39 11.24
C LEU A 74 17.72 -1.49 12.18
N LYS A 75 17.79 -1.21 13.49
CA LYS A 75 18.12 -2.17 14.55
C LYS A 75 16.92 -2.57 15.40
N GLY A 76 15.71 -2.12 15.04
CA GLY A 76 14.47 -2.43 15.75
C GLY A 76 14.16 -1.52 16.96
N GLU A 77 14.91 -0.44 17.18
CA GLU A 77 14.63 0.50 18.26
C GLU A 77 13.49 1.44 17.90
N ASN A 78 12.51 1.62 18.79
CA ASN A 78 11.45 2.61 18.62
C ASN A 78 12.00 4.02 18.91
N LEU A 79 12.03 4.85 17.86
CA LEU A 79 12.53 6.24 17.90
C LEU A 79 11.41 7.25 18.19
N GLY A 80 10.19 6.78 18.46
CA GLY A 80 9.03 7.59 18.79
C GLY A 80 8.05 7.77 17.64
N VAL A 81 6.93 8.42 17.96
CA VAL A 81 5.83 8.70 17.04
C VAL A 81 6.11 9.96 16.23
N LEU A 82 5.83 9.91 14.93
CA LEU A 82 5.84 11.12 14.10
C LEU A 82 4.65 12.01 14.49
N ASN A 83 4.90 13.30 14.69
CA ASN A 83 3.82 14.25 14.92
C ASN A 83 3.01 14.46 13.63
N THR A 84 1.75 14.10 13.65
CA THR A 84 0.80 14.27 12.53
C THR A 84 -0.41 15.11 12.95
N GLY A 85 -0.24 16.00 13.93
CA GLY A 85 -1.31 16.87 14.43
C GLY A 85 -2.57 16.05 14.80
N ASP A 86 -3.73 16.48 14.28
CA ASP A 86 -5.02 15.84 14.52
C ASP A 86 -5.27 14.59 13.64
N VAL A 87 -4.38 14.24 12.71
CA VAL A 87 -4.48 13.04 11.87
C VAL A 87 -3.94 11.83 12.66
N GLN A 88 -4.84 11.17 13.42
CA GLN A 88 -4.52 10.09 14.37
C GLN A 88 -5.21 8.75 14.03
N LYS A 89 -5.78 8.65 12.81
CA LYS A 89 -6.46 7.45 12.30
C LYS A 89 -5.91 7.08 10.94
N ALA A 90 -4.55 7.15 10.81
CA ALA A 90 -3.87 6.68 9.62
C ALA A 90 -4.22 5.22 9.35
N ASN A 91 -4.50 4.89 8.10
CA ASN A 91 -4.54 3.51 7.66
C ASN A 91 -3.14 3.07 7.18
N ASN A 92 -3.04 1.96 6.48
CA ASN A 92 -1.77 1.43 5.98
C ASN A 92 -1.19 2.19 4.78
N ASP A 93 -1.90 3.19 4.21
CA ASP A 93 -1.45 3.86 2.99
C ASP A 93 -0.79 5.19 3.34
N HIS A 94 0.52 5.20 3.35
CA HIS A 94 1.34 6.39 3.58
C HIS A 94 2.67 6.28 2.83
N GLY A 95 3.32 7.40 2.57
CA GLY A 95 4.63 7.37 1.93
C GLY A 95 5.22 8.74 1.64
N TYR A 96 6.50 8.74 1.35
CA TYR A 96 7.28 9.94 1.11
C TYR A 96 7.22 10.40 -0.35
N SER A 97 7.35 11.72 -0.55
CA SER A 97 7.71 12.29 -1.86
C SER A 97 9.12 11.83 -2.26
N PHE A 98 9.41 11.81 -3.56
CA PHE A 98 10.73 11.43 -4.08
C PHE A 98 11.88 12.31 -3.58
N ASP A 99 11.62 13.57 -3.19
CA ASP A 99 12.61 14.46 -2.56
C ASP A 99 12.71 14.29 -1.04
N GLY A 100 11.89 13.42 -0.45
CA GLY A 100 11.87 13.10 0.97
C GLY A 100 11.35 14.20 1.90
N LYS A 101 10.79 15.31 1.37
CA LYS A 101 10.37 16.45 2.20
C LYS A 101 8.92 16.37 2.65
N THR A 102 8.08 15.66 1.92
CA THR A 102 6.65 15.53 2.19
C THR A 102 6.31 14.09 2.49
N LEU A 103 5.47 13.87 3.48
CA LEU A 103 4.81 12.60 3.77
C LEU A 103 3.33 12.73 3.43
N PHE A 104 2.80 11.78 2.67
CA PHE A 104 1.38 11.63 2.38
C PHE A 104 0.79 10.56 3.30
N ILE A 105 -0.45 10.78 3.76
CA ILE A 105 -1.11 9.89 4.73
C ILE A 105 -2.58 9.76 4.35
N SER A 106 -3.04 8.53 4.20
CA SER A 106 -4.48 8.24 4.17
C SER A 106 -5.00 8.06 5.59
N SER A 107 -6.05 8.77 5.95
CA SER A 107 -6.60 8.73 7.30
C SER A 107 -8.12 8.99 7.33
N GLY A 108 -8.80 8.34 8.24
CA GLY A 108 -10.17 8.68 8.61
C GLY A 108 -10.26 10.00 9.37
N LYS A 109 -11.44 10.63 9.36
CA LYS A 109 -11.75 11.76 10.25
C LYS A 109 -12.39 11.29 11.55
N ASN A 110 -12.09 11.99 12.64
CA ASN A 110 -12.65 11.66 13.98
C ASN A 110 -14.18 11.77 14.05
N GLU A 111 -14.77 12.66 13.26
CA GLU A 111 -16.19 13.01 13.28
C GLU A 111 -17.07 12.17 12.35
N ILE A 112 -16.47 11.44 11.40
CA ILE A 112 -17.20 10.63 10.42
C ILE A 112 -17.06 9.16 10.79
N GLN A 113 -18.16 8.54 11.18
CA GLN A 113 -18.21 7.09 11.40
C GLN A 113 -18.17 6.35 10.05
N THR A 114 -17.33 5.28 10.00
CA THR A 114 -17.29 4.24 8.98
C THR A 114 -16.74 4.62 7.59
N HIS A 115 -15.67 3.91 7.19
CA HIS A 115 -15.13 3.81 5.83
C HIS A 115 -14.73 5.12 5.14
N SER A 116 -14.50 6.19 5.90
CA SER A 116 -13.97 7.43 5.35
C SER A 116 -12.43 7.37 5.37
N SER A 117 -11.81 7.54 4.21
CA SER A 117 -10.38 7.76 4.07
C SER A 117 -10.17 9.01 3.23
N PHE A 118 -9.35 9.91 3.73
CA PHE A 118 -8.94 11.15 3.07
C PHE A 118 -7.43 11.18 2.99
N ILE A 119 -6.90 11.88 1.99
CA ILE A 119 -5.45 12.02 1.81
C ILE A 119 -5.01 13.38 2.35
N TYR A 120 -3.99 13.33 3.19
CA TYR A 120 -3.31 14.48 3.76
C TYR A 120 -1.85 14.50 3.34
N LYS A 121 -1.24 15.69 3.34
CA LYS A 121 0.20 15.88 3.27
C LYS A 121 0.70 16.59 4.53
N VAL A 122 1.90 16.24 4.94
CA VAL A 122 2.61 16.84 6.09
C VAL A 122 4.10 16.87 5.78
N SER A 123 4.87 17.71 6.46
CA SER A 123 6.33 17.63 6.39
C SER A 123 6.81 16.23 6.80
N SER A 124 7.82 15.68 6.14
CA SER A 124 8.42 14.40 6.53
C SER A 124 8.99 14.39 7.95
N SER A 125 9.27 15.57 8.50
CA SER A 125 9.66 15.75 9.91
C SER A 125 8.48 15.81 10.89
N GLY A 126 7.24 15.80 10.37
CA GLY A 126 6.02 15.99 11.13
C GLY A 126 5.55 17.44 11.17
N GLY A 127 4.39 17.68 11.75
CA GLY A 127 3.75 18.99 11.86
C GLY A 127 2.24 18.90 11.62
N GLU A 128 1.62 20.01 11.23
CA GLU A 128 0.19 20.08 10.94
C GLU A 128 -0.10 19.57 9.52
N PRO A 129 -0.93 18.51 9.36
CA PRO A 129 -1.29 17.98 8.07
C PRO A 129 -2.25 18.89 7.30
N VAL A 130 -2.10 18.93 5.99
CA VAL A 130 -2.99 19.64 5.06
C VAL A 130 -3.82 18.62 4.28
N LEU A 131 -5.14 18.75 4.30
CA LEU A 131 -6.07 17.92 3.54
C LEU A 131 -5.90 18.19 2.03
N ILE A 132 -5.75 17.12 1.23
CA ILE A 132 -5.64 17.19 -0.23
C ILE A 132 -6.98 16.82 -0.86
N THR A 133 -7.53 15.63 -0.53
CA THR A 133 -8.75 15.11 -1.16
C THR A 133 -10.00 15.53 -0.37
N PRO A 134 -10.96 16.26 -0.96
CA PRO A 134 -12.19 16.64 -0.26
C PRO A 134 -13.22 15.50 -0.23
N LEU A 135 -13.13 14.53 -1.13
CA LEU A 135 -14.05 13.41 -1.28
C LEU A 135 -13.48 12.14 -0.64
N THR A 136 -14.39 11.27 -0.19
CA THR A 136 -14.07 10.01 0.49
C THR A 136 -14.88 8.85 -0.13
N PRO A 137 -14.38 7.61 -0.16
CA PRO A 137 -13.04 7.20 0.24
C PRO A 137 -11.98 7.57 -0.81
N SER A 138 -10.79 7.91 -0.34
CA SER A 138 -9.58 8.13 -1.14
C SER A 138 -8.39 7.55 -0.40
N TYR A 139 -7.64 6.65 -1.05
CA TYR A 139 -6.50 5.92 -0.51
C TYR A 139 -5.25 6.26 -1.29
N TRP A 140 -4.27 6.89 -0.65
CA TRP A 140 -3.02 7.29 -1.28
C TRP A 140 -2.14 6.07 -1.57
N HIS A 141 -1.49 6.08 -2.75
CA HIS A 141 -0.53 5.04 -3.09
C HIS A 141 0.74 5.58 -3.75
N GLY A 142 0.72 6.77 -4.32
CA GLY A 142 1.91 7.29 -4.97
C GLY A 142 1.89 8.79 -5.21
N VAL A 143 3.06 9.33 -5.52
CA VAL A 143 3.29 10.70 -5.94
C VAL A 143 4.17 10.70 -7.17
N SER A 144 3.99 11.66 -8.09
CA SER A 144 4.84 11.79 -9.27
C SER A 144 6.28 12.15 -8.88
N PRO A 145 7.31 11.72 -9.64
CA PRO A 145 8.70 12.01 -9.31
C PRO A 145 9.02 13.50 -9.25
N ASP A 146 8.29 14.34 -9.98
CA ASP A 146 8.40 15.80 -9.94
C ASP A 146 7.64 16.44 -8.76
N GLY A 147 6.95 15.63 -7.95
CA GLY A 147 6.24 16.03 -6.74
C GLY A 147 4.94 16.81 -6.97
N LYS A 148 4.39 16.86 -8.20
CA LYS A 148 3.23 17.69 -8.52
C LYS A 148 1.90 17.00 -8.39
N ASP A 149 1.83 15.69 -8.65
CA ASP A 149 0.59 14.93 -8.69
C ASP A 149 0.65 13.75 -7.73
N ILE A 150 -0.44 13.47 -7.01
CA ILE A 150 -0.67 12.20 -6.34
C ILE A 150 -1.49 11.26 -7.22
N VAL A 151 -1.27 9.96 -7.06
CA VAL A 151 -2.16 8.90 -7.55
C VAL A 151 -2.72 8.10 -6.38
N TYR A 152 -3.98 7.75 -6.49
CA TYR A 152 -4.71 7.14 -5.39
C TYR A 152 -5.86 6.29 -5.89
N CYS A 153 -6.29 5.35 -5.07
CA CYS A 153 -7.51 4.59 -5.28
C CYS A 153 -8.69 5.32 -4.67
N ALA A 154 -9.81 5.40 -5.37
CA ALA A 154 -11.01 6.04 -4.85
C ALA A 154 -12.28 5.39 -5.39
N ALA A 155 -13.30 5.27 -4.53
CA ALA A 155 -14.62 4.86 -4.96
C ALA A 155 -15.43 6.06 -5.39
N ARG A 156 -15.72 6.11 -6.69
CA ARG A 156 -16.65 7.06 -7.31
C ARG A 156 -17.58 6.27 -8.22
N ASN A 157 -18.82 6.68 -8.33
CA ASN A 157 -19.78 6.04 -9.25
C ASN A 157 -19.94 4.49 -9.06
N GLY A 158 -19.71 3.99 -7.83
CA GLY A 158 -19.90 2.58 -7.49
C GLY A 158 -18.77 1.63 -7.86
N ASN A 159 -17.64 2.13 -8.37
CA ASN A 159 -16.42 1.37 -8.62
C ASN A 159 -15.20 2.01 -7.96
N TYR A 160 -14.21 1.18 -7.61
CA TYR A 160 -12.90 1.63 -7.19
C TYR A 160 -11.98 1.71 -8.41
N ASP A 161 -11.45 2.89 -8.64
CA ASP A 161 -10.58 3.18 -9.79
C ASP A 161 -9.36 4.00 -9.36
N VAL A 162 -8.38 4.06 -10.24
CA VAL A 162 -7.22 4.93 -10.10
C VAL A 162 -7.57 6.35 -10.49
N TYR A 163 -7.25 7.28 -9.61
CA TYR A 163 -7.39 8.72 -9.81
C TYR A 163 -6.05 9.43 -9.66
N LYS A 164 -5.97 10.60 -10.28
CA LYS A 164 -4.86 11.53 -10.16
C LYS A 164 -5.37 12.91 -9.75
N MET A 165 -4.60 13.62 -8.93
CA MET A 165 -4.89 15.00 -8.52
C MET A 165 -3.57 15.72 -8.21
N SER A 166 -3.55 17.06 -8.33
CA SER A 166 -2.42 17.84 -7.83
C SER A 166 -2.20 17.64 -6.33
N VAL A 167 -0.94 17.63 -5.88
CA VAL A 167 -0.58 17.60 -4.45
C VAL A 167 -1.15 18.80 -3.65
N ASP A 168 -1.57 19.86 -4.34
CA ASP A 168 -2.20 21.04 -3.75
C ASP A 168 -3.74 20.97 -3.76
N GLY A 169 -4.30 19.82 -4.20
CA GLY A 169 -5.73 19.62 -4.36
C GLY A 169 -6.24 20.12 -5.73
N GLY A 170 -7.55 20.11 -5.91
CA GLY A 170 -8.19 20.57 -7.13
C GLY A 170 -9.04 19.51 -7.80
N GLU A 171 -8.98 19.43 -9.14
CA GLU A 171 -9.79 18.49 -9.93
C GLU A 171 -9.27 17.06 -9.83
N GLU A 172 -10.18 16.08 -9.61
CA GLU A 172 -9.88 14.66 -9.71
C GLU A 172 -9.91 14.22 -11.18
N ILE A 173 -8.85 13.60 -11.65
CA ILE A 173 -8.78 13.01 -12.98
C ILE A 173 -8.84 11.49 -12.84
N ARG A 174 -9.91 10.87 -13.33
CA ARG A 174 -10.05 9.40 -13.36
C ARG A 174 -9.15 8.82 -14.44
N LEU A 175 -8.21 7.93 -14.07
CA LEU A 175 -7.27 7.31 -15.01
C LEU A 175 -7.72 5.92 -15.48
N THR A 176 -8.51 5.20 -14.68
CA THR A 176 -9.05 3.88 -15.04
C THR A 176 -10.57 3.84 -14.95
N SER A 177 -11.20 2.95 -15.73
CA SER A 177 -12.65 2.79 -15.78
C SER A 177 -13.07 1.37 -16.19
N ALA A 178 -12.16 0.40 -16.07
CA ALA A 178 -12.48 -1.00 -16.34
C ALA A 178 -13.45 -1.54 -15.30
N GLU A 179 -14.19 -2.59 -15.67
CA GLU A 179 -15.04 -3.30 -14.71
C GLU A 179 -14.18 -4.03 -13.68
N GLY A 180 -14.55 -3.93 -12.42
CA GLY A 180 -13.84 -4.48 -11.28
C GLY A 180 -12.89 -3.46 -10.65
N LEU A 181 -12.23 -3.89 -9.57
CA LEU A 181 -11.32 -3.07 -8.76
C LEU A 181 -10.03 -2.76 -9.51
N ASP A 182 -9.68 -1.48 -9.58
CA ASP A 182 -8.34 -0.98 -9.87
C ASP A 182 -7.81 -0.26 -8.62
N ASP A 183 -6.63 -0.66 -8.10
CA ASP A 183 -6.10 -0.22 -6.82
C ASP A 183 -4.58 -0.12 -6.82
N GLY A 184 -3.99 0.42 -5.75
CA GLY A 184 -2.56 0.44 -5.49
C GLY A 184 -1.71 1.15 -6.56
N PRO A 185 -2.10 2.34 -7.06
CA PRO A 185 -1.33 3.00 -8.11
C PRO A 185 -0.03 3.61 -7.60
N GLU A 186 1.09 3.25 -8.21
CA GLU A 186 2.41 3.78 -7.88
C GLU A 186 3.14 4.25 -9.15
N TYR A 187 3.73 5.45 -9.12
CA TYR A 187 4.57 5.93 -10.20
C TYR A 187 5.89 5.17 -10.27
N SER A 188 6.34 4.87 -11.49
CA SER A 188 7.74 4.48 -11.69
C SER A 188 8.67 5.65 -11.35
N PRO A 189 9.88 5.38 -10.81
CA PRO A 189 10.85 6.42 -10.46
C PRO A 189 11.25 7.35 -11.61
N ASP A 190 11.17 6.87 -12.86
CA ASP A 190 11.41 7.68 -14.06
C ASP A 190 10.17 8.44 -14.57
N GLY A 191 9.04 8.29 -13.91
CA GLY A 191 7.77 8.95 -14.22
C GLY A 191 7.09 8.51 -15.51
N LYS A 192 7.57 7.44 -16.18
CA LYS A 192 7.02 6.99 -17.45
C LYS A 192 5.76 6.17 -17.34
N TYR A 193 5.57 5.52 -16.20
CA TYR A 193 4.43 4.63 -15.95
C TYR A 193 3.83 4.84 -14.57
N ILE A 194 2.55 4.45 -14.44
CA ILE A 194 1.87 4.18 -13.19
C ILE A 194 1.59 2.68 -13.19
N TYR A 195 2.10 1.97 -12.19
CA TYR A 195 1.78 0.56 -11.93
C TYR A 195 0.57 0.49 -11.02
N PHE A 196 -0.30 -0.50 -11.20
CA PHE A 196 -1.51 -0.64 -10.40
C PHE A 196 -2.01 -2.09 -10.41
N ASN A 197 -2.85 -2.42 -9.46
CA ASN A 197 -3.56 -3.70 -9.40
C ASN A 197 -4.83 -3.58 -10.22
N SER A 198 -5.22 -4.63 -10.96
CA SER A 198 -6.48 -4.65 -11.70
C SER A 198 -7.08 -6.04 -11.79
N TYR A 199 -8.39 -6.11 -11.59
CA TYR A 199 -9.16 -7.35 -11.74
C TYR A 199 -9.67 -7.58 -13.17
N ARG A 200 -9.40 -6.69 -14.12
CA ARG A 200 -9.93 -6.70 -15.50
C ARG A 200 -9.63 -7.98 -16.29
N SER A 201 -8.61 -8.75 -15.91
CA SER A 201 -8.28 -10.05 -16.51
C SER A 201 -8.99 -11.25 -15.86
N GLY A 202 -9.91 -11.02 -14.91
CA GLY A 202 -10.62 -12.06 -14.17
C GLY A 202 -9.91 -12.58 -12.93
N MET A 203 -8.71 -12.07 -12.66
CA MET A 203 -7.89 -12.28 -11.45
C MET A 203 -7.11 -11.01 -11.17
N MET A 204 -6.83 -10.74 -9.89
CA MET A 204 -6.04 -9.57 -9.53
C MET A 204 -4.60 -9.73 -10.00
N GLN A 205 -4.18 -8.85 -10.90
CA GLN A 205 -2.85 -8.85 -11.52
C GLN A 205 -2.26 -7.44 -11.50
N ILE A 206 -0.93 -7.36 -11.64
CA ILE A 206 -0.24 -6.09 -11.80
C ILE A 206 -0.34 -5.64 -13.26
N TRP A 207 -0.70 -4.38 -13.42
CA TRP A 207 -0.78 -3.66 -14.69
C TRP A 207 0.06 -2.39 -14.60
N ARG A 208 0.38 -1.81 -15.74
CA ARG A 208 0.95 -0.46 -15.83
C ARG A 208 0.25 0.34 -16.94
N MET A 209 0.30 1.65 -16.85
CA MET A 209 -0.24 2.57 -17.84
C MET A 209 0.64 3.83 -17.92
N LYS A 210 0.42 4.66 -18.93
CA LYS A 210 1.03 6.00 -18.99
C LYS A 210 0.41 6.91 -17.90
N PRO A 211 1.10 8.01 -17.49
CA PRO A 211 0.59 8.92 -16.46
C PRO A 211 -0.72 9.66 -16.81
N ASP A 212 -1.14 9.59 -18.06
CA ASP A 212 -2.44 10.08 -18.54
C ASP A 212 -3.54 9.02 -18.56
N GLY A 213 -3.25 7.78 -18.11
CA GLY A 213 -4.16 6.65 -18.11
C GLY A 213 -4.19 5.83 -19.41
N SER A 214 -3.45 6.25 -20.44
CA SER A 214 -3.39 5.55 -21.72
C SER A 214 -2.47 4.32 -21.69
N GLU A 215 -2.60 3.46 -22.70
CA GLU A 215 -1.76 2.28 -22.95
C GLU A 215 -1.67 1.31 -21.74
N PRO A 216 -2.81 0.82 -21.18
CA PRO A 216 -2.75 -0.16 -20.10
C PRO A 216 -2.16 -1.48 -20.58
N GLU A 217 -1.16 -1.98 -19.84
CA GLU A 217 -0.42 -3.19 -20.16
C GLU A 217 -0.34 -4.12 -18.93
N GLN A 218 -0.69 -5.40 -19.12
CA GLN A 218 -0.58 -6.41 -18.06
C GLN A 218 0.88 -6.81 -17.83
N MET A 219 1.28 -6.89 -16.56
CA MET A 219 2.64 -7.21 -16.14
C MET A 219 2.78 -8.60 -15.54
N THR A 220 1.73 -9.14 -14.91
CA THR A 220 1.74 -10.49 -14.31
C THR A 220 0.61 -11.34 -14.89
N PHE A 221 0.84 -12.67 -15.05
CA PHE A 221 -0.05 -13.55 -15.81
C PHE A 221 -0.28 -14.92 -15.16
N ASP A 222 0.12 -15.11 -13.93
CA ASP A 222 0.02 -16.40 -13.26
C ASP A 222 -1.38 -16.67 -12.65
N ALA A 223 -1.51 -17.83 -12.00
CA ALA A 223 -2.78 -18.28 -11.42
C ALA A 223 -3.02 -17.79 -9.99
N HIS A 224 -2.21 -16.83 -9.50
CA HIS A 224 -2.31 -16.26 -8.16
C HIS A 224 -2.73 -14.81 -8.22
N SER A 225 -3.32 -14.31 -7.13
CA SER A 225 -3.67 -12.90 -6.99
C SER A 225 -2.42 -12.09 -6.59
N ASN A 226 -1.96 -11.21 -7.48
CA ASN A 226 -0.78 -10.36 -7.31
C ASN A 226 -1.20 -8.93 -6.96
N TRP A 227 -0.60 -8.36 -5.90
CA TRP A 227 -0.96 -7.06 -5.36
C TRP A 227 0.28 -6.20 -5.09
N PHE A 228 0.10 -4.88 -5.12
CA PHE A 228 1.04 -3.85 -4.67
C PHE A 228 2.46 -4.02 -5.25
N ALA A 229 2.61 -3.63 -6.52
CA ALA A 229 3.94 -3.56 -7.13
C ALA A 229 4.65 -2.31 -6.64
N HIS A 230 5.61 -2.47 -5.71
CA HIS A 230 6.48 -1.37 -5.26
C HIS A 230 7.77 -1.36 -6.07
N ILE A 231 7.91 -0.31 -6.89
CA ILE A 231 8.99 -0.20 -7.84
C ILE A 231 10.29 0.19 -7.12
N ALA A 232 11.35 -0.57 -7.35
CA ALA A 232 12.67 -0.22 -6.80
C ALA A 232 13.18 1.10 -7.40
N PRO A 233 13.92 1.93 -6.64
CA PRO A 233 14.45 3.21 -7.11
C PRO A 233 15.28 3.14 -8.41
N ASN A 234 15.92 1.99 -8.71
CA ASN A 234 16.64 1.76 -9.96
C ASN A 234 15.73 1.56 -11.19
N ASN A 235 14.42 1.45 -11.00
CA ASN A 235 13.42 1.25 -12.05
C ASN A 235 13.60 -0.07 -12.87
N GLU A 236 14.21 -1.09 -12.29
CA GLU A 236 14.45 -2.38 -12.95
C GLU A 236 13.52 -3.48 -12.46
N VAL A 237 13.18 -3.46 -11.18
CA VAL A 237 12.38 -4.50 -10.52
C VAL A 237 11.32 -3.90 -9.61
N ALA A 238 10.33 -4.70 -9.26
CA ALA A 238 9.35 -4.39 -8.23
C ALA A 238 9.16 -5.56 -7.27
N THR A 239 8.91 -5.28 -5.99
CA THR A 239 8.34 -6.28 -5.08
C THR A 239 6.83 -6.38 -5.31
N VAL A 240 6.31 -7.60 -5.19
CA VAL A 240 4.88 -7.91 -5.32
C VAL A 240 4.50 -8.86 -4.20
N ILE A 241 3.38 -8.61 -3.53
CA ILE A 241 2.76 -9.58 -2.63
C ILE A 241 1.81 -10.48 -3.41
N THR A 242 1.96 -11.78 -3.25
CA THR A 242 1.15 -12.79 -3.94
C THR A 242 0.35 -13.60 -2.92
N TYR A 243 -0.97 -13.57 -3.04
CA TYR A 243 -1.87 -14.42 -2.28
C TYR A 243 -1.94 -15.80 -2.94
N LEU A 244 -1.76 -16.86 -2.17
CA LEU A 244 -1.75 -18.23 -2.67
C LEU A 244 -3.15 -18.72 -3.05
N GLU A 245 -4.17 -18.19 -2.38
CA GLU A 245 -5.57 -18.41 -2.72
C GLU A 245 -6.15 -17.17 -3.40
N ASP A 246 -7.05 -17.36 -4.36
CA ASP A 246 -7.73 -16.26 -5.02
C ASP A 246 -8.65 -15.52 -4.05
N GLN A 247 -8.31 -14.29 -3.73
CA GLN A 247 -9.07 -13.39 -2.86
C GLN A 247 -10.09 -12.54 -3.64
N LYS A 248 -10.30 -12.83 -4.93
CA LYS A 248 -11.13 -12.04 -5.85
C LYS A 248 -10.62 -10.59 -5.97
N GLN A 249 -11.41 -9.64 -5.54
CA GLN A 249 -11.11 -8.22 -5.55
C GLN A 249 -10.76 -7.68 -4.15
N ALA A 250 -10.18 -8.51 -3.29
CA ALA A 250 -9.80 -8.15 -1.93
C ALA A 250 -8.35 -8.51 -1.65
N HIS A 251 -7.75 -7.81 -0.70
CA HIS A 251 -6.40 -8.07 -0.19
C HIS A 251 -6.41 -8.17 1.34
N PRO A 252 -7.14 -9.17 1.91
CA PRO A 252 -7.39 -9.22 3.35
C PRO A 252 -6.12 -9.49 4.15
N PHE A 253 -6.13 -9.04 5.40
CA PHE A 253 -5.19 -9.47 6.42
C PHE A 253 -5.35 -10.98 6.70
N GLY A 254 -4.26 -11.61 7.12
CA GLY A 254 -4.35 -12.96 7.69
C GLY A 254 -4.56 -14.05 6.65
N ARG A 255 -3.74 -14.05 5.61
CA ARG A 255 -3.73 -15.07 4.56
C ARG A 255 -2.31 -15.61 4.36
N GLN A 256 -2.23 -16.76 3.72
CA GLN A 256 -0.96 -17.29 3.24
C GLN A 256 -0.55 -16.50 1.99
N VAL A 257 0.60 -15.87 2.09
CA VAL A 257 1.18 -15.03 1.03
C VAL A 257 2.66 -15.32 0.86
N LYS A 258 3.22 -14.85 -0.22
CA LYS A 258 4.68 -14.77 -0.43
C LYS A 258 5.04 -13.44 -1.09
N LEU A 259 6.26 -13.01 -0.94
CA LEU A 259 6.82 -11.90 -1.69
C LEU A 259 7.58 -12.40 -2.89
N ARG A 260 7.41 -11.70 -4.00
CA ARG A 260 8.02 -12.01 -5.28
C ARG A 260 8.68 -10.77 -5.87
N LEU A 261 9.69 -10.98 -6.68
CA LEU A 261 10.35 -9.95 -7.46
C LEU A 261 9.86 -10.02 -8.90
N LEU A 262 9.30 -8.93 -9.39
CA LEU A 262 8.90 -8.74 -10.77
C LEU A 262 10.03 -8.01 -11.52
N ASP A 263 10.61 -8.62 -12.55
CA ASP A 263 11.46 -7.93 -13.50
C ASP A 263 10.58 -7.08 -14.45
N LEU A 264 10.80 -5.78 -14.46
CA LEU A 264 9.92 -4.84 -15.18
C LEU A 264 10.11 -4.88 -16.69
N LYS A 265 11.22 -5.47 -17.17
CA LYS A 265 11.51 -5.61 -18.60
C LYS A 265 11.05 -6.96 -19.14
N THR A 266 11.38 -8.06 -18.47
CA THR A 266 11.05 -9.42 -18.91
C THR A 266 9.69 -9.89 -18.46
N LYS A 267 9.11 -9.24 -17.43
CA LYS A 267 7.88 -9.62 -16.74
C LYS A 267 7.97 -10.96 -15.99
N GLU A 268 9.19 -11.41 -15.74
CA GLU A 268 9.43 -12.63 -14.96
C GLU A 268 9.16 -12.36 -13.47
N LEU A 269 8.45 -13.29 -12.82
CA LEU A 269 8.22 -13.29 -11.38
C LEU A 269 9.09 -14.36 -10.71
N LYS A 270 9.92 -13.93 -9.76
CA LYS A 270 10.77 -14.80 -8.95
C LYS A 270 10.33 -14.77 -7.48
N ASP A 271 10.16 -15.94 -6.86
CA ASP A 271 9.89 -16.03 -5.44
C ASP A 271 11.08 -15.53 -4.60
N LEU A 272 10.82 -14.67 -3.64
CA LEU A 272 11.80 -14.12 -2.70
C LEU A 272 11.71 -14.78 -1.33
N THR A 273 10.49 -15.12 -0.90
CA THR A 273 10.24 -15.72 0.42
C THR A 273 9.55 -17.07 0.26
N GLU A 274 9.69 -17.90 1.27
CA GLU A 274 8.73 -18.97 1.52
C GLU A 274 7.35 -18.36 1.85
N GLU A 275 6.33 -19.21 1.94
CA GLU A 275 5.00 -18.81 2.34
C GLU A 275 4.95 -18.39 3.81
N PHE A 276 4.21 -17.32 4.11
CA PHE A 276 4.03 -16.84 5.48
C PHE A 276 2.63 -16.24 5.68
N TYR A 277 2.25 -16.10 6.95
CA TYR A 277 0.98 -15.47 7.32
C TYR A 277 1.12 -13.93 7.24
N GLY A 278 0.40 -13.33 6.28
CA GLY A 278 0.53 -11.93 5.92
C GLY A 278 -0.75 -11.38 5.30
N GLY A 279 -0.61 -10.62 4.23
CA GLY A 279 -1.70 -9.97 3.50
C GLY A 279 -1.67 -8.46 3.68
N GLN A 280 -2.85 -7.85 3.86
CA GLN A 280 -2.93 -6.41 4.12
C GLN A 280 -2.06 -6.03 5.31
N GLY A 281 -1.27 -4.96 5.17
CA GLY A 281 -0.30 -4.51 6.16
C GLY A 281 1.11 -5.05 5.97
N THR A 282 1.29 -6.12 5.21
CA THR A 282 2.62 -6.72 4.97
C THR A 282 3.55 -5.78 4.22
N ILE A 283 3.11 -5.25 3.08
CA ILE A 283 3.89 -4.38 2.18
C ILE A 283 2.95 -3.52 1.32
N ASN A 284 2.13 -2.69 1.95
CA ASN A 284 1.14 -1.85 1.25
C ASN A 284 1.70 -0.52 0.75
N VAL A 285 2.94 -0.20 1.09
CA VAL A 285 3.58 1.08 0.81
C VAL A 285 4.98 0.88 0.24
N PRO A 286 5.53 1.87 -0.50
CA PRO A 286 6.90 1.80 -0.99
C PRO A 286 7.89 1.59 0.16
N SER A 287 8.60 0.48 0.14
CA SER A 287 9.44 0.02 1.27
C SER A 287 10.88 -0.29 0.89
N TRP A 288 11.32 0.12 -0.29
CA TRP A 288 12.69 -0.03 -0.77
C TRP A 288 13.65 0.98 -0.13
N ASN A 289 14.89 0.56 0.12
CA ASN A 289 15.99 1.48 0.38
C ASN A 289 16.42 2.22 -0.91
N ALA A 290 17.08 3.34 -0.77
CA ALA A 290 17.49 4.18 -1.90
C ALA A 290 18.42 3.46 -2.90
N GLU A 291 19.21 2.50 -2.43
CA GLU A 291 20.15 1.71 -3.24
C GLU A 291 19.49 0.57 -4.01
N SER A 292 18.17 0.35 -3.88
CA SER A 292 17.45 -0.76 -4.52
C SER A 292 17.97 -2.16 -4.18
N THR A 293 18.58 -2.30 -3.02
CA THR A 293 19.20 -3.56 -2.57
C THR A 293 18.44 -4.25 -1.46
N LYS A 294 17.59 -3.49 -0.75
CA LYS A 294 16.81 -3.98 0.39
C LYS A 294 15.41 -3.41 0.39
N PHE A 295 14.48 -4.17 0.95
CA PHE A 295 13.14 -3.68 1.25
C PHE A 295 12.64 -4.22 2.59
N ALA A 296 11.69 -3.53 3.20
CA ALA A 296 11.09 -3.92 4.45
C ALA A 296 9.69 -4.54 4.25
N TYR A 297 9.29 -5.46 5.14
CA TYR A 297 7.97 -6.06 5.15
C TYR A 297 7.61 -6.57 6.54
N VAL A 298 6.32 -6.82 6.78
CA VAL A 298 5.80 -7.34 8.05
C VAL A 298 5.18 -8.71 7.86
N THR A 299 5.47 -9.64 8.77
CA THR A 299 4.78 -10.92 8.92
C THR A 299 3.96 -10.93 10.21
N TYR A 300 2.99 -11.82 10.28
CA TYR A 300 2.11 -11.92 11.44
C TYR A 300 2.04 -13.33 11.98
N GLU A 301 1.77 -13.43 13.28
CA GLU A 301 1.40 -14.65 13.96
C GLU A 301 0.12 -14.37 14.78
N LEU A 302 -0.72 -15.37 14.93
CA LEU A 302 -1.92 -15.28 15.78
C LEU A 302 -1.75 -16.22 16.97
N GLU A 303 -1.93 -15.69 18.18
CA GLU A 303 -1.98 -16.46 19.40
C GLU A 303 -3.37 -16.36 20.05
N ASP A 304 -3.75 -17.35 20.83
CA ASP A 304 -4.95 -17.28 21.67
C ASP A 304 -4.78 -16.22 22.79
N LEU A 305 -5.87 -15.52 23.12
CA LEU A 305 -5.91 -14.54 24.21
C LEU A 305 -5.83 -15.20 25.56
#